data_68ee044f3f906a7bddb109efd9719c55
#
_entry.id   68ee044f3f906a7bddb109efd9719c55
#
_cell.length_a   1.000
_cell.length_b   1.000
_cell.length_c   1.000
_cell.angle_alpha   90.00
_cell.angle_beta   90.00
_cell.angle_gamma   90.00
#
_symmetry.space_group_name_H-M   'P 1'
#
loop_
_entity.id
_entity.type
_entity.pdbx_description
1 polymer ?
#
loop_
_entity_poly.entity_id
_entity_poly.type
_entity_poly.pdbx_seq_one_letter_code
_entity_poly.pdbx_strand_id
1 'polypeptide(L)'
;MALQEYREGTAFPGVIGRTVDVSTPAWPEPMRAKEGAPNVLFIVLDDTGFGQLGCYGSPIRTPHIDAIAAHGLLFNNMHTTALCSPSRSCMLTGRNHHSNNLACITEGSVGFPGANGSIPFANGFLSEILLQNGYNTYAVGKWHLTPAEATSAAGPYDRWPLGRGFERFYGFLGGDTHQYYPELVRDNSQIKPPKTPEEGYHLTPDLVEKARGMIADAKQVAPNKPFFLYFCTGAMHAPHHVPKQWADRYKGQFDDGWDAYRETVFARQKALGILPPETVLSRHDPDVPDWESLSAEERRLYARMMEVFAGFLEHTDHHIGELIAFLKEIDEYDNTLIMLVSDNGASAEGGPTGSVNEGKFFNNVPENLAQNLAAIDDIGSPKYFNHYPWGWTHAGNTPFRRWKRETYRGGTSDPFLVCWPKGIAARGEIRQQYGHVIDMVPTVLDALGLEAPTTIKGVTQSPLEGVSLASCFADGTAPSRHHTQYFEMFGHRSLYHDGWRAVCPWPGPSFRESGRGFGDLIDATRLNQLDAEGWELYHVAEDVSETRNLAAEERDRLIAMITM
;
A
#
# COMPACT_ATOMS: atom_id res chain seq x y z
N MET A 1 -32.24 9.78 35.22
CA MET A 1 -32.62 9.67 33.79
C MET A 1 -31.54 8.94 33.07
N ALA A 2 -31.88 8.00 32.21
CA ALA A 2 -30.88 7.36 31.36
C ALA A 2 -30.36 8.41 30.37
N LEU A 3 -29.03 8.52 30.23
CA LEU A 3 -28.41 9.37 29.23
C LEU A 3 -28.72 8.78 27.84
N GLN A 4 -28.99 9.63 26.88
CA GLN A 4 -29.26 9.21 25.52
C GLN A 4 -27.98 9.36 24.68
N GLU A 5 -27.65 8.32 23.94
CA GLU A 5 -26.51 8.35 23.02
C GLU A 5 -26.70 9.47 21.98
N TYR A 6 -25.69 10.32 21.82
CA TYR A 6 -25.72 11.40 20.83
C TYR A 6 -25.51 10.83 19.43
N ARG A 7 -26.52 11.01 18.58
CA ARG A 7 -26.47 10.71 17.15
C ARG A 7 -26.95 11.92 16.37
N GLU A 8 -26.39 12.16 15.20
CA GLU A 8 -26.87 13.20 14.30
C GLU A 8 -28.37 12.99 14.00
N GLY A 9 -29.16 14.05 14.12
CA GLY A 9 -30.61 13.97 13.98
C GLY A 9 -31.39 13.45 15.19
N THR A 10 -30.72 13.16 16.33
CA THR A 10 -31.42 12.78 17.58
C THR A 10 -32.28 13.96 18.07
N ALA A 11 -33.56 13.70 18.32
CA ALA A 11 -34.45 14.71 18.93
C ALA A 11 -33.99 14.97 20.38
N PHE A 12 -34.11 16.23 20.84
CA PHE A 12 -33.79 16.59 22.21
C PHE A 12 -34.74 15.84 23.18
N PRO A 13 -34.24 14.98 24.07
CA PRO A 13 -35.07 14.13 24.91
C PRO A 13 -35.55 14.79 26.21
N GLY A 14 -35.20 16.06 26.43
CA GLY A 14 -35.63 16.85 27.57
C GLY A 14 -36.92 17.65 27.31
N VAL A 15 -37.23 18.55 28.22
CA VAL A 15 -38.38 19.46 28.11
C VAL A 15 -37.87 20.90 28.13
N ILE A 16 -38.19 21.65 27.08
CA ILE A 16 -37.90 23.08 27.00
C ILE A 16 -39.20 23.82 27.39
N GLY A 17 -39.26 24.27 28.65
CA GLY A 17 -40.37 25.09 29.15
C GLY A 17 -40.03 26.58 29.03
N ARG A 18 -40.98 27.44 29.48
CA ARG A 18 -40.78 28.89 29.48
C ARG A 18 -39.83 29.38 30.58
N THR A 19 -39.63 28.55 31.64
CA THR A 19 -38.80 28.84 32.81
C THR A 19 -38.05 27.58 33.20
N VAL A 20 -36.98 27.72 34.03
CA VAL A 20 -36.12 26.61 34.47
C VAL A 20 -36.90 25.58 35.29
N ASP A 21 -37.83 26.01 36.10
CA ASP A 21 -38.66 25.15 36.99
C ASP A 21 -39.61 24.20 36.24
N VAL A 22 -39.99 24.54 34.99
CA VAL A 22 -40.79 23.68 34.12
C VAL A 22 -39.99 23.08 32.96
N SER A 23 -38.66 23.17 33.01
CA SER A 23 -37.74 22.60 32.04
C SER A 23 -37.03 21.38 32.64
N THR A 24 -36.77 20.39 31.78
CA THR A 24 -35.99 19.20 32.16
C THR A 24 -34.78 19.11 31.23
N PRO A 25 -33.55 19.30 31.76
CA PRO A 25 -32.37 19.13 30.94
C PRO A 25 -32.16 17.67 30.56
N ALA A 26 -31.61 17.45 29.36
CA ALA A 26 -31.15 16.15 28.92
C ALA A 26 -29.72 16.31 28.34
N TRP A 27 -28.85 15.50 28.79
CA TRP A 27 -27.45 15.47 28.33
C TRP A 27 -27.27 14.33 27.33
N PRO A 28 -26.79 14.59 26.11
CA PRO A 28 -26.42 13.52 25.21
C PRO A 28 -25.15 12.83 25.72
N GLU A 29 -25.08 11.53 25.54
CA GLU A 29 -23.83 10.79 25.70
C GLU A 29 -23.04 10.83 24.38
N PRO A 30 -21.70 11.08 24.42
CA PRO A 30 -20.88 10.92 23.23
C PRO A 30 -20.92 9.46 22.77
N MET A 31 -20.83 9.25 21.47
CA MET A 31 -20.65 7.93 20.88
C MET A 31 -19.44 7.25 21.52
N ARG A 32 -19.59 6.03 21.96
CA ARG A 32 -18.52 5.23 22.56
C ARG A 32 -18.38 3.91 21.82
N ALA A 33 -17.13 3.49 21.62
CA ALA A 33 -16.87 2.13 21.16
C ALA A 33 -17.30 1.12 22.21
N LYS A 34 -17.54 -0.12 21.80
CA LYS A 34 -17.82 -1.22 22.73
C LYS A 34 -16.67 -1.34 23.73
N GLU A 35 -17.00 -1.71 24.97
CA GLU A 35 -15.96 -1.96 25.99
C GLU A 35 -15.00 -3.05 25.51
N GLY A 36 -13.71 -2.78 25.63
CA GLY A 36 -12.65 -3.68 25.16
C GLY A 36 -12.47 -3.75 23.64
N ALA A 37 -13.11 -2.87 22.89
CA ALA A 37 -12.90 -2.78 21.43
C ALA A 37 -11.41 -2.59 21.11
N PRO A 38 -10.86 -3.34 20.12
CA PRO A 38 -9.45 -3.23 19.79
C PRO A 38 -9.14 -1.93 19.07
N ASN A 39 -7.90 -1.45 19.19
CA ASN A 39 -7.37 -0.46 18.26
C ASN A 39 -7.17 -1.09 16.88
N VAL A 40 -7.10 -0.25 15.86
CA VAL A 40 -6.79 -0.64 14.48
C VAL A 40 -5.57 0.15 14.00
N LEU A 41 -4.58 -0.56 13.49
CA LEU A 41 -3.37 0.03 12.93
C LEU A 41 -3.15 -0.52 11.51
N PHE A 42 -3.25 0.36 10.51
CA PHE A 42 -2.78 0.06 9.17
C PHE A 42 -1.36 0.59 9.01
N ILE A 43 -0.42 -0.28 8.65
CA ILE A 43 0.94 0.08 8.25
C ILE A 43 1.02 -0.13 6.75
N VAL A 44 1.17 0.95 5.99
CA VAL A 44 1.22 0.88 4.54
C VAL A 44 2.63 1.21 4.06
N LEU A 45 3.29 0.23 3.48
CA LEU A 45 4.54 0.40 2.76
C LEU A 45 4.22 0.83 1.32
N ASP A 46 5.11 1.60 0.74
CA ASP A 46 4.99 2.14 -0.62
C ASP A 46 6.02 1.43 -1.53
N ASP A 47 5.61 1.00 -2.72
CA ASP A 47 6.51 0.41 -3.71
C ASP A 47 7.36 -0.79 -3.20
N THR A 48 6.84 -1.57 -2.25
CA THR A 48 7.55 -2.71 -1.67
C THR A 48 7.09 -4.01 -2.30
N GLY A 49 7.95 -4.65 -3.08
CA GLY A 49 7.64 -5.88 -3.78
C GLY A 49 7.59 -7.11 -2.88
N PHE A 50 6.95 -8.17 -3.38
CA PHE A 50 6.72 -9.42 -2.65
C PHE A 50 7.99 -10.09 -2.11
N GLY A 51 9.12 -9.94 -2.82
CA GLY A 51 10.40 -10.53 -2.45
C GLY A 51 11.34 -9.58 -1.69
N GLN A 52 10.87 -8.47 -1.12
CA GLN A 52 11.74 -7.47 -0.47
C GLN A 52 11.72 -7.51 1.06
N LEU A 53 10.75 -8.18 1.70
CA LEU A 53 10.71 -8.33 3.16
C LEU A 53 11.35 -9.65 3.62
N GLY A 54 12.00 -9.65 4.78
CA GLY A 54 12.66 -10.83 5.37
C GLY A 54 11.71 -12.01 5.53
N CYS A 55 10.52 -11.78 6.10
CA CYS A 55 9.47 -12.80 6.24
C CYS A 55 8.92 -13.33 4.90
N TYR A 56 9.20 -12.67 3.77
CA TYR A 56 8.92 -13.13 2.41
C TYR A 56 10.16 -13.62 1.68
N GLY A 57 11.26 -13.91 2.37
CA GLY A 57 12.45 -14.55 1.82
C GLY A 57 13.59 -13.60 1.42
N SER A 58 13.43 -12.28 1.55
CA SER A 58 14.50 -11.31 1.26
C SER A 58 15.73 -11.49 2.14
N PRO A 59 16.95 -11.24 1.63
CA PRO A 59 18.13 -11.08 2.45
C PRO A 59 18.20 -9.72 3.16
N ILE A 60 17.37 -8.75 2.81
CA ILE A 60 17.30 -7.46 3.48
C ILE A 60 16.70 -7.67 4.88
N ARG A 61 17.28 -7.04 5.87
CA ARG A 61 16.89 -7.22 7.27
C ARG A 61 15.66 -6.38 7.61
N THR A 62 14.57 -7.05 7.98
CA THR A 62 13.33 -6.43 8.44
C THR A 62 12.83 -7.07 9.74
N PRO A 63 13.67 -7.11 10.82
CA PRO A 63 13.37 -7.92 12.01
C PRO A 63 12.08 -7.52 12.74
N HIS A 64 11.66 -6.25 12.65
CA HIS A 64 10.44 -5.79 13.32
C HIS A 64 9.19 -6.15 12.52
N ILE A 65 9.22 -6.05 11.19
CA ILE A 65 8.16 -6.53 10.31
C ILE A 65 8.07 -8.06 10.37
N ASP A 66 9.22 -8.76 10.37
CA ASP A 66 9.28 -10.21 10.52
C ASP A 66 8.67 -10.66 11.86
N ALA A 67 8.85 -9.88 12.93
CA ALA A 67 8.21 -10.15 14.21
C ALA A 67 6.68 -9.98 14.17
N ILE A 68 6.15 -9.03 13.37
CA ILE A 68 4.69 -8.92 13.16
C ILE A 68 4.18 -10.21 12.48
N ALA A 69 4.88 -10.72 11.47
CA ALA A 69 4.53 -11.99 10.82
C ALA A 69 4.61 -13.17 11.80
N ALA A 70 5.67 -13.26 12.60
CA ALA A 70 5.88 -14.35 13.56
C ALA A 70 4.83 -14.37 14.70
N HIS A 71 4.33 -13.19 15.09
CA HIS A 71 3.28 -13.06 16.12
C HIS A 71 1.87 -12.98 15.52
N GLY A 72 1.73 -13.08 14.22
CA GLY A 72 0.48 -12.96 13.49
C GLY A 72 0.37 -13.96 12.34
N LEU A 73 -0.23 -13.51 11.25
CA LEU A 73 -0.49 -14.28 10.04
C LEU A 73 0.20 -13.62 8.86
N LEU A 74 0.81 -14.42 8.00
CA LEU A 74 1.36 -14.01 6.73
C LEU A 74 0.43 -14.49 5.60
N PHE A 75 0.02 -13.58 4.72
CA PHE A 75 -0.78 -13.92 3.54
C PHE A 75 0.12 -14.00 2.31
N ASN A 76 0.06 -15.11 1.60
CA ASN A 76 0.86 -15.31 0.38
C ASN A 76 0.05 -15.10 -0.92
N ASN A 77 -1.22 -14.72 -0.80
CA ASN A 77 -2.13 -14.56 -1.94
C ASN A 77 -3.02 -13.30 -1.80
N MET A 78 -2.41 -12.21 -1.31
CA MET A 78 -3.04 -10.89 -1.20
C MET A 78 -2.72 -10.04 -2.43
N HIS A 79 -3.68 -9.23 -2.86
CA HIS A 79 -3.58 -8.45 -4.09
C HIS A 79 -3.91 -6.98 -3.88
N THR A 80 -3.30 -6.13 -4.72
CA THR A 80 -3.50 -4.69 -4.80
C THR A 80 -3.91 -4.29 -6.22
N THR A 81 -3.96 -2.98 -6.51
CA THR A 81 -4.39 -2.48 -7.84
C THR A 81 -3.24 -2.21 -8.81
N ALA A 82 -2.01 -2.51 -8.46
CA ALA A 82 -0.76 -2.19 -9.15
C ALA A 82 -0.32 -0.72 -9.06
N LEU A 83 -0.99 0.14 -8.28
CA LEU A 83 -0.62 1.56 -8.16
C LEU A 83 -1.12 2.17 -6.84
N CYS A 84 -0.36 3.13 -6.29
CA CYS A 84 -0.52 3.66 -4.93
C CYS A 84 -1.90 4.29 -4.64
N SER A 85 -2.31 5.42 -5.26
CA SER A 85 -3.61 6.05 -4.97
C SER A 85 -4.80 5.10 -5.17
N PRO A 86 -4.87 4.32 -6.26
CA PRO A 86 -5.91 3.33 -6.45
C PRO A 86 -5.99 2.33 -5.29
N SER A 87 -4.88 1.71 -4.89
CA SER A 87 -4.85 0.75 -3.77
C SER A 87 -5.21 1.40 -2.44
N ARG A 88 -4.70 2.61 -2.16
CA ARG A 88 -5.01 3.37 -0.92
C ARG A 88 -6.49 3.69 -0.84
N SER A 89 -7.13 4.04 -1.96
CA SER A 89 -8.56 4.24 -2.01
C SER A 89 -9.35 2.96 -1.69
N CYS A 90 -8.92 1.83 -2.25
CA CYS A 90 -9.53 0.52 -2.00
C CYS A 90 -9.45 0.12 -0.52
N MET A 91 -8.26 0.23 0.10
CA MET A 91 -8.04 -0.19 1.49
C MET A 91 -8.77 0.69 2.52
N LEU A 92 -9.16 1.92 2.16
CA LEU A 92 -9.90 2.81 3.04
C LEU A 92 -11.40 2.82 2.78
N THR A 93 -11.87 2.43 1.59
CA THR A 93 -13.30 2.43 1.24
C THR A 93 -13.93 1.05 1.18
N GLY A 94 -13.14 -0.02 0.97
CA GLY A 94 -13.66 -1.36 0.70
C GLY A 94 -14.34 -1.49 -0.68
N ARG A 95 -13.96 -0.62 -1.62
CA ARG A 95 -14.52 -0.57 -2.99
C ARG A 95 -13.40 -0.48 -4.01
N ASN A 96 -13.66 -0.98 -5.21
CA ASN A 96 -12.69 -0.95 -6.31
C ASN A 96 -12.33 0.48 -6.72
N HIS A 97 -11.14 0.64 -7.23
CA HIS A 97 -10.57 1.95 -7.52
C HIS A 97 -11.35 2.75 -8.60
N HIS A 98 -11.94 2.08 -9.60
CA HIS A 98 -12.82 2.76 -10.55
C HIS A 98 -14.12 3.25 -9.90
N SER A 99 -14.70 2.49 -8.96
CA SER A 99 -15.83 2.95 -8.14
C SER A 99 -15.46 4.17 -7.30
N ASN A 100 -14.16 4.31 -6.98
CA ASN A 100 -13.59 5.47 -6.29
C ASN A 100 -13.16 6.61 -7.22
N ASN A 101 -13.41 6.53 -8.54
CA ASN A 101 -12.95 7.49 -9.54
C ASN A 101 -11.41 7.61 -9.65
N LEU A 102 -10.69 6.57 -9.27
CA LEU A 102 -9.23 6.52 -9.29
C LEU A 102 -8.73 5.40 -10.22
N ALA A 103 -9.01 5.54 -11.52
CA ALA A 103 -8.43 4.63 -12.53
C ALA A 103 -6.89 4.66 -12.51
N CYS A 104 -6.29 5.78 -12.09
CA CYS A 104 -4.84 5.93 -11.85
C CYS A 104 -4.59 6.85 -10.65
N ILE A 105 -3.37 7.36 -10.49
CA ILE A 105 -3.02 8.33 -9.45
C ILE A 105 -3.78 9.65 -9.62
N THR A 106 -3.90 10.41 -8.53
CA THR A 106 -4.63 11.69 -8.52
C THR A 106 -4.09 12.69 -9.53
N GLU A 107 -2.79 12.70 -9.79
CA GLU A 107 -2.10 13.55 -10.75
C GLU A 107 -2.36 13.17 -12.21
N GLY A 108 -2.73 11.91 -12.45
CA GLY A 108 -3.09 11.38 -13.77
C GLY A 108 -4.59 11.41 -14.07
N SER A 109 -5.38 12.12 -13.26
CA SER A 109 -6.83 12.20 -13.41
C SER A 109 -7.25 12.79 -14.74
N VAL A 110 -8.31 12.22 -15.32
CA VAL A 110 -8.92 12.67 -16.57
C VAL A 110 -10.43 12.88 -16.37
N GLY A 111 -11.08 13.68 -17.22
CA GLY A 111 -12.47 14.08 -17.04
C GLY A 111 -13.51 13.00 -17.39
N PHE A 112 -13.22 11.72 -17.17
CA PHE A 112 -14.12 10.61 -17.44
C PHE A 112 -14.64 9.99 -16.13
N PRO A 113 -15.87 9.39 -16.16
CA PRO A 113 -16.36 8.58 -15.04
C PRO A 113 -15.36 7.46 -14.69
N GLY A 114 -15.15 7.24 -13.39
CA GLY A 114 -14.19 6.26 -12.89
C GLY A 114 -12.73 6.74 -12.87
N ALA A 115 -12.41 7.93 -13.42
CA ALA A 115 -11.03 8.40 -13.64
C ALA A 115 -10.80 9.89 -13.30
N ASN A 116 -11.73 10.56 -12.61
CA ASN A 116 -11.63 12.00 -12.35
C ASN A 116 -10.88 12.36 -11.05
N GLY A 117 -10.33 11.39 -10.35
CA GLY A 117 -9.52 11.60 -9.14
C GLY A 117 -10.29 12.01 -7.88
N SER A 118 -11.63 12.11 -7.96
CA SER A 118 -12.46 12.62 -6.87
C SER A 118 -13.32 11.52 -6.26
N ILE A 119 -12.88 10.97 -5.13
CA ILE A 119 -13.57 9.86 -4.46
C ILE A 119 -14.96 10.30 -3.99
N PRO A 120 -16.06 9.64 -4.41
CA PRO A 120 -17.41 10.01 -4.00
C PRO A 120 -17.61 9.92 -2.49
N PHE A 121 -18.42 10.83 -1.91
CA PHE A 121 -18.81 10.71 -0.49
C PHE A 121 -19.74 9.51 -0.22
N ALA A 122 -20.39 8.98 -1.25
CA ALA A 122 -21.10 7.70 -1.19
C ALA A 122 -20.16 6.50 -0.95
N ASN A 123 -18.84 6.67 -1.12
CA ASN A 123 -17.81 5.70 -0.81
C ASN A 123 -17.06 6.16 0.45
N GLY A 124 -17.75 6.03 1.61
CA GLY A 124 -17.23 6.43 2.90
C GLY A 124 -15.95 5.65 3.28
N PHE A 125 -15.07 6.34 4.00
CA PHE A 125 -13.82 5.79 4.47
C PHE A 125 -13.98 5.05 5.79
N LEU A 126 -13.13 4.08 6.05
CA LEU A 126 -13.06 3.38 7.34
C LEU A 126 -12.92 4.36 8.52
N SER A 127 -12.16 5.45 8.34
CA SER A 127 -12.04 6.53 9.33
C SER A 127 -13.38 7.18 9.66
N GLU A 128 -14.22 7.45 8.65
CA GLU A 128 -15.56 8.02 8.87
C GLU A 128 -16.45 7.04 9.63
N ILE A 129 -16.37 5.74 9.32
CA ILE A 129 -17.14 4.68 9.99
C ILE A 129 -16.68 4.53 11.44
N LEU A 130 -15.38 4.43 11.68
CA LEU A 130 -14.85 4.23 13.02
C LEU A 130 -15.02 5.46 13.92
N LEU A 131 -14.90 6.67 13.35
CA LEU A 131 -15.21 7.90 14.08
C LEU A 131 -16.64 7.91 14.61
N GLN A 132 -17.62 7.51 13.78
CA GLN A 132 -19.03 7.37 14.19
C GLN A 132 -19.27 6.25 15.22
N ASN A 133 -18.32 5.33 15.36
CA ASN A 133 -18.34 4.24 16.35
C ASN A 133 -17.45 4.51 17.56
N GLY A 134 -17.10 5.77 17.83
CA GLY A 134 -16.42 6.19 19.05
C GLY A 134 -14.92 5.97 19.09
N TYR A 135 -14.27 5.78 17.94
CA TYR A 135 -12.80 5.72 17.82
C TYR A 135 -12.19 7.11 17.70
N ASN A 136 -10.96 7.27 18.18
CA ASN A 136 -10.10 8.32 17.63
C ASN A 136 -9.53 7.89 16.28
N THR A 137 -9.33 8.83 15.36
CA THR A 137 -8.92 8.51 13.99
C THR A 137 -7.75 9.39 13.56
N TYR A 138 -6.63 8.78 13.22
CA TYR A 138 -5.39 9.46 12.89
C TYR A 138 -4.83 8.98 11.54
N ALA A 139 -4.37 9.93 10.71
CA ALA A 139 -3.60 9.62 9.51
C ALA A 139 -2.21 10.23 9.66
N VAL A 140 -1.16 9.43 9.39
CA VAL A 140 0.23 9.87 9.50
C VAL A 140 1.01 9.37 8.28
N GLY A 141 1.65 10.30 7.56
CA GLY A 141 2.48 10.04 6.40
C GLY A 141 1.81 10.32 5.06
N LYS A 142 2.05 9.47 4.07
CA LYS A 142 1.53 9.63 2.70
C LYS A 142 0.00 9.50 2.66
N TRP A 143 -0.65 10.50 2.05
CA TRP A 143 -2.09 10.48 1.81
C TRP A 143 -2.46 10.03 0.40
N HIS A 144 -2.12 10.83 -0.61
CA HIS A 144 -2.27 10.57 -2.05
C HIS A 144 -3.72 10.25 -2.50
N LEU A 145 -4.73 10.87 -1.85
CA LEU A 145 -6.16 10.67 -2.14
C LEU A 145 -6.94 11.98 -2.30
N THR A 146 -6.25 13.12 -2.23
CA THR A 146 -6.85 14.42 -2.55
C THR A 146 -6.68 14.68 -4.05
N PRO A 147 -7.73 15.11 -4.79
CA PRO A 147 -7.57 15.54 -6.17
C PRO A 147 -6.45 16.58 -6.30
N ALA A 148 -5.60 16.45 -7.33
CA ALA A 148 -4.39 17.27 -7.47
C ALA A 148 -4.69 18.79 -7.42
N GLU A 149 -5.78 19.23 -8.04
CA GLU A 149 -6.21 20.64 -8.04
C GLU A 149 -6.67 21.15 -6.67
N ALA A 150 -7.00 20.25 -5.73
CA ALA A 150 -7.47 20.59 -4.39
C ALA A 150 -6.36 20.55 -3.33
N THR A 151 -5.11 20.25 -3.67
CA THR A 151 -4.00 20.11 -2.71
C THR A 151 -3.42 21.45 -2.25
N SER A 152 -3.87 22.58 -2.82
CA SER A 152 -3.38 23.90 -2.46
C SER A 152 -3.99 24.42 -1.16
N ALA A 153 -3.37 25.49 -0.58
CA ALA A 153 -3.89 26.17 0.60
C ALA A 153 -5.27 26.83 0.42
N ALA A 154 -5.79 26.86 -0.81
CA ALA A 154 -7.15 27.33 -1.10
C ALA A 154 -8.20 26.20 -0.99
N GLY A 155 -7.76 24.94 -0.84
CA GLY A 155 -8.66 23.77 -0.83
C GLY A 155 -9.37 23.54 -2.18
N PRO A 156 -10.58 22.95 -2.17
CA PRO A 156 -11.41 22.61 -1.01
C PRO A 156 -10.82 21.53 -0.09
N TYR A 157 -11.11 21.60 1.20
CA TYR A 157 -10.54 20.68 2.20
C TYR A 157 -11.40 19.46 2.49
N ASP A 158 -12.53 19.31 1.82
CA ASP A 158 -13.50 18.24 2.05
C ASP A 158 -13.00 16.83 1.67
N ARG A 159 -11.96 16.75 0.83
CA ARG A 159 -11.26 15.50 0.44
C ARG A 159 -9.86 15.37 1.00
N TRP A 160 -9.45 16.29 1.86
CA TRP A 160 -8.26 16.15 2.68
C TRP A 160 -8.53 15.13 3.82
N PRO A 161 -7.51 14.64 4.51
CA PRO A 161 -7.70 13.61 5.55
C PRO A 161 -8.78 13.95 6.58
N LEU A 162 -8.82 15.21 7.07
CA LEU A 162 -9.82 15.64 8.05
C LEU A 162 -11.24 15.63 7.48
N GLY A 163 -11.41 16.02 6.21
CA GLY A 163 -12.70 15.97 5.51
C GLY A 163 -13.23 14.53 5.33
N ARG A 164 -12.33 13.54 5.37
CA ARG A 164 -12.62 12.11 5.22
C ARG A 164 -12.52 11.34 6.55
N GLY A 165 -12.86 11.99 7.65
CA GLY A 165 -13.10 11.35 8.94
C GLY A 165 -11.87 11.09 9.81
N PHE A 166 -10.70 11.64 9.48
CA PHE A 166 -9.56 11.67 10.40
C PHE A 166 -9.63 12.92 11.29
N GLU A 167 -9.48 12.76 12.59
CA GLU A 167 -9.45 13.87 13.54
C GLU A 167 -8.11 14.63 13.49
N ARG A 168 -7.02 13.94 13.16
CA ARG A 168 -5.68 14.49 13.08
C ARG A 168 -4.96 13.94 11.85
N PHE A 169 -4.16 14.79 11.25
CA PHE A 169 -3.27 14.45 10.14
C PHE A 169 -1.89 15.03 10.32
N TYR A 170 -0.86 14.25 10.00
CA TYR A 170 0.50 14.73 9.85
C TYR A 170 1.22 13.94 8.76
N GLY A 171 1.62 14.62 7.68
CA GLY A 171 2.26 13.93 6.56
C GLY A 171 2.30 14.79 5.30
N PHE A 172 2.13 14.19 4.16
CA PHE A 172 2.14 14.86 2.87
C PHE A 172 1.00 14.38 1.97
N LEU A 173 0.54 15.25 1.05
CA LEU A 173 -0.65 14.99 0.23
C LEU A 173 -0.34 14.30 -1.10
N GLY A 174 0.84 14.51 -1.65
CA GLY A 174 1.26 14.01 -2.96
C GLY A 174 1.64 12.54 -2.99
N GLY A 175 2.03 12.07 -4.18
CA GLY A 175 2.46 10.68 -4.41
C GLY A 175 3.81 10.34 -3.82
N ASP A 176 4.68 11.32 -3.70
CA ASP A 176 6.02 11.21 -3.13
C ASP A 176 6.41 12.50 -2.40
N THR A 177 7.50 12.45 -1.68
CA THR A 177 8.12 13.64 -1.09
C THR A 177 9.58 13.37 -0.76
N HIS A 178 10.37 14.42 -0.69
CA HIS A 178 11.76 14.35 -0.28
C HIS A 178 11.88 13.96 1.19
N GLN A 179 12.61 12.90 1.56
CA GLN A 179 12.65 12.40 2.94
C GLN A 179 13.38 13.33 3.93
N TYR A 180 14.21 14.25 3.43
CA TYR A 180 14.92 15.23 4.24
C TYR A 180 14.34 16.64 4.17
N TYR A 181 13.60 16.96 3.11
CA TYR A 181 12.91 18.24 2.88
C TYR A 181 11.46 18.01 2.44
N PRO A 182 10.64 17.32 3.25
CA PRO A 182 9.29 16.97 2.83
C PRO A 182 8.36 18.17 2.75
N GLU A 183 7.37 18.09 1.88
CA GLU A 183 6.23 19.01 1.84
C GLU A 183 5.20 18.58 2.90
N LEU A 184 5.37 19.08 4.12
CA LEU A 184 4.55 18.64 5.25
C LEU A 184 3.24 19.43 5.39
N VAL A 185 2.23 18.69 5.79
CA VAL A 185 0.92 19.20 6.20
C VAL A 185 0.60 18.68 7.60
N ARG A 186 0.13 19.56 8.47
CA ARG A 186 -0.50 19.20 9.74
C ARG A 186 -1.96 19.62 9.69
N ASP A 187 -2.84 18.65 9.86
CA ASP A 187 -4.29 18.82 9.74
C ASP A 187 -4.62 19.43 8.35
N ASN A 188 -5.01 20.68 8.24
CA ASN A 188 -5.26 21.37 6.98
C ASN A 188 -4.27 22.51 6.69
N SER A 189 -3.09 22.49 7.31
CA SER A 189 -2.12 23.59 7.21
C SER A 189 -0.75 23.07 6.77
N GLN A 190 -0.19 23.68 5.73
CA GLN A 190 1.20 23.43 5.33
C GLN A 190 2.14 23.91 6.44
N ILE A 191 3.14 23.11 6.74
CA ILE A 191 4.15 23.40 7.76
C ILE A 191 5.55 23.09 7.23
N LYS A 192 6.56 23.58 7.93
CA LYS A 192 7.96 23.20 7.68
C LYS A 192 8.35 22.01 8.55
N PRO A 193 9.33 21.20 8.11
CA PRO A 193 9.97 20.22 8.97
C PRO A 193 10.46 20.83 10.29
N PRO A 194 10.37 20.09 11.42
CA PRO A 194 10.75 20.63 12.72
C PRO A 194 12.26 20.81 12.92
N LYS A 195 13.07 20.19 12.06
CA LYS A 195 14.55 20.24 12.05
C LYS A 195 15.05 20.29 10.62
N THR A 196 16.31 20.66 10.43
CA THR A 196 17.00 20.53 9.15
C THR A 196 17.71 19.18 9.03
N PRO A 197 18.11 18.75 7.83
CA PRO A 197 18.92 17.52 7.66
C PRO A 197 20.23 17.56 8.44
N GLU A 198 20.88 18.73 8.57
CA GLU A 198 22.10 18.93 9.34
C GLU A 198 21.87 18.71 10.85
N GLU A 199 20.65 18.95 11.33
CA GLU A 199 20.19 18.66 12.68
C GLU A 199 19.70 17.22 12.85
N GLY A 200 19.87 16.38 11.81
CA GLY A 200 19.52 14.96 11.81
C GLY A 200 18.05 14.67 11.43
N TYR A 201 17.38 15.58 10.72
CA TYR A 201 16.00 15.34 10.26
C TYR A 201 15.94 14.24 9.19
N HIS A 202 14.97 13.37 9.36
CA HIS A 202 14.48 12.44 8.34
C HIS A 202 12.99 12.20 8.59
N LEU A 203 12.22 12.05 7.50
CA LEU A 203 10.76 11.97 7.56
C LEU A 203 10.26 10.76 8.38
N THR A 204 10.81 9.56 8.16
CA THR A 204 10.30 8.34 8.80
C THR A 204 10.31 8.40 10.34
N PRO A 205 11.42 8.76 11.04
CA PRO A 205 11.39 8.94 12.49
C PRO A 205 10.46 10.06 12.95
N ASP A 206 10.33 11.16 12.18
CA ASP A 206 9.39 12.23 12.51
C ASP A 206 7.93 11.75 12.47
N LEU A 207 7.56 10.96 11.46
CA LEU A 207 6.23 10.36 11.36
C LEU A 207 5.93 9.46 12.58
N VAL A 208 6.89 8.62 12.97
CA VAL A 208 6.74 7.75 14.15
C VAL A 208 6.57 8.57 15.44
N GLU A 209 7.36 9.63 15.62
CA GLU A 209 7.22 10.53 16.77
C GLU A 209 5.82 11.14 16.84
N LYS A 210 5.28 11.63 15.70
CA LYS A 210 3.93 12.21 15.65
C LYS A 210 2.83 11.18 15.91
N ALA A 211 2.94 9.97 15.34
CA ALA A 211 2.01 8.88 15.62
C ALA A 211 1.96 8.55 17.12
N ARG A 212 3.13 8.36 17.74
CA ARG A 212 3.25 8.12 19.20
C ARG A 212 2.63 9.26 20.02
N GLY A 213 2.92 10.52 19.66
CA GLY A 213 2.36 11.70 20.33
C GLY A 213 0.84 11.75 20.26
N MET A 214 0.23 11.52 19.08
CA MET A 214 -1.23 11.52 18.92
C MET A 214 -1.90 10.44 19.77
N ILE A 215 -1.33 9.24 19.82
CA ILE A 215 -1.85 8.14 20.65
C ILE A 215 -1.69 8.47 22.15
N ALA A 216 -0.51 8.92 22.58
CA ALA A 216 -0.23 9.24 23.98
C ALA A 216 -1.16 10.34 24.51
N ASP A 217 -1.33 11.43 23.75
CA ASP A 217 -2.21 12.55 24.13
C ASP A 217 -3.65 12.08 24.36
N ALA A 218 -4.17 11.23 23.47
CA ALA A 218 -5.53 10.72 23.60
C ALA A 218 -5.67 9.71 24.77
N LYS A 219 -4.72 8.80 24.93
CA LYS A 219 -4.76 7.78 25.99
C LYS A 219 -4.61 8.35 27.39
N GLN A 220 -3.92 9.48 27.57
CA GLN A 220 -3.86 10.17 28.87
C GLN A 220 -5.23 10.69 29.32
N VAL A 221 -6.07 11.10 28.40
CA VAL A 221 -7.40 11.69 28.70
C VAL A 221 -8.52 10.64 28.64
N ALA A 222 -8.43 9.72 27.70
CA ALA A 222 -9.45 8.69 27.46
C ALA A 222 -8.80 7.31 27.25
N PRO A 223 -8.25 6.68 28.31
CA PRO A 223 -7.47 5.45 28.20
C PRO A 223 -8.23 4.29 27.54
N ASN A 224 -9.54 4.21 27.73
CA ASN A 224 -10.38 3.15 27.17
C ASN A 224 -10.91 3.45 25.78
N LYS A 225 -10.66 4.64 25.20
CA LYS A 225 -11.10 4.99 23.85
C LYS A 225 -10.13 4.38 22.83
N PRO A 226 -10.61 3.49 21.95
CA PRO A 226 -9.74 2.90 20.93
C PRO A 226 -9.40 3.94 19.83
N PHE A 227 -8.35 3.65 19.08
CA PHE A 227 -7.94 4.47 17.94
C PHE A 227 -7.88 3.66 16.64
N PHE A 228 -8.03 4.35 15.53
CA PHE A 228 -7.62 3.92 14.21
C PHE A 228 -6.46 4.80 13.75
N LEU A 229 -5.31 4.19 13.50
CA LEU A 229 -4.14 4.85 12.93
C LEU A 229 -3.87 4.31 11.52
N TYR A 230 -3.95 5.18 10.52
CA TYR A 230 -3.50 4.95 9.15
C TYR A 230 -2.08 5.49 9.02
N PHE A 231 -1.09 4.60 9.13
CA PHE A 231 0.33 4.92 9.17
C PHE A 231 1.01 4.53 7.85
N CYS A 232 1.43 5.53 7.07
CA CYS A 232 1.95 5.38 5.72
C CYS A 232 3.30 6.07 5.60
N THR A 233 4.39 5.34 5.63
CA THR A 233 5.74 5.91 5.70
C THR A 233 6.17 6.69 4.46
N GLY A 234 5.56 6.43 3.29
CA GLY A 234 6.06 6.91 2.01
C GLY A 234 7.33 6.18 1.54
N ALA A 235 7.97 5.40 2.39
CA ALA A 235 9.00 4.44 2.02
C ALA A 235 8.31 3.13 1.59
N MET A 236 8.74 2.50 0.54
CA MET A 236 10.03 2.56 -0.19
C MET A 236 9.96 3.35 -1.50
N HIS A 237 8.95 4.21 -1.71
CA HIS A 237 8.90 5.05 -2.91
C HIS A 237 10.17 5.90 -3.04
N ALA A 238 10.63 6.12 -4.26
CA ALA A 238 11.70 7.08 -4.51
C ALA A 238 11.29 8.51 -4.05
N PRO A 239 12.25 9.32 -3.63
CA PRO A 239 13.69 9.07 -3.59
C PRO A 239 14.08 8.08 -2.49
N HIS A 240 14.97 7.15 -2.81
CA HIS A 240 15.52 6.21 -1.82
C HIS A 240 16.52 6.96 -0.95
N HIS A 241 16.03 7.71 0.01
CA HIS A 241 16.83 8.53 0.92
C HIS A 241 17.05 7.83 2.26
N VAL A 242 18.29 7.70 2.66
CA VAL A 242 18.64 7.13 3.97
C VAL A 242 20.00 7.64 4.43
N PRO A 243 20.22 7.85 5.75
CA PRO A 243 21.55 8.16 6.26
C PRO A 243 22.57 7.10 5.83
N LYS A 244 23.72 7.54 5.30
CA LYS A 244 24.75 6.72 4.66
C LYS A 244 25.14 5.48 5.49
N GLN A 245 25.13 5.59 6.80
CA GLN A 245 25.45 4.49 7.71
C GLN A 245 24.50 3.28 7.60
N TRP A 246 23.26 3.49 7.16
CA TRP A 246 22.32 2.40 6.92
C TRP A 246 22.60 1.71 5.59
N ALA A 247 22.82 2.47 4.54
CA ALA A 247 23.20 1.93 3.23
C ALA A 247 24.54 1.14 3.31
N ASP A 248 25.51 1.66 4.05
CA ASP A 248 26.84 1.05 4.19
C ASP A 248 26.84 -0.28 4.96
N ARG A 249 25.75 -0.62 5.67
CA ARG A 249 25.56 -1.97 6.26
C ARG A 249 25.46 -3.06 5.20
N TYR A 250 25.05 -2.69 3.99
CA TYR A 250 24.84 -3.60 2.87
C TYR A 250 25.96 -3.58 1.84
N LYS A 251 27.05 -2.84 2.11
CA LYS A 251 28.16 -2.71 1.18
C LYS A 251 28.69 -4.08 0.73
N GLY A 252 28.67 -4.31 -0.59
CA GLY A 252 29.11 -5.53 -1.24
C GLY A 252 28.13 -6.71 -1.16
N GLN A 253 26.95 -6.55 -0.54
CA GLN A 253 25.97 -7.66 -0.41
C GLN A 253 25.14 -7.88 -1.69
N PHE A 254 25.23 -6.99 -2.66
CA PHE A 254 24.51 -7.06 -3.92
C PHE A 254 25.41 -7.13 -5.15
N ASP A 255 26.71 -7.44 -4.94
CA ASP A 255 27.70 -7.53 -6.02
C ASP A 255 27.43 -8.71 -6.98
N ASP A 256 26.77 -9.78 -6.48
CA ASP A 256 26.32 -10.93 -7.28
C ASP A 256 25.09 -10.61 -8.17
N GLY A 257 24.46 -9.46 -7.97
CA GLY A 257 23.43 -8.89 -8.80
C GLY A 257 22.02 -9.44 -8.57
N TRP A 258 21.10 -8.94 -9.42
CA TRP A 258 19.68 -9.21 -9.29
C TRP A 258 19.27 -10.62 -9.65
N ASP A 259 19.98 -11.32 -10.54
CA ASP A 259 19.67 -12.70 -10.89
C ASP A 259 19.95 -13.63 -9.70
N ALA A 260 21.11 -13.48 -9.07
CA ALA A 260 21.47 -14.23 -7.85
C ALA A 260 20.56 -13.89 -6.66
N TYR A 261 20.18 -12.60 -6.51
CA TYR A 261 19.19 -12.19 -5.51
C TYR A 261 17.87 -12.91 -5.73
N ARG A 262 17.38 -12.93 -6.97
CA ARG A 262 16.10 -13.54 -7.35
C ARG A 262 16.07 -15.04 -7.05
N GLU A 263 17.14 -15.76 -7.39
CA GLU A 263 17.29 -17.19 -7.06
C GLU A 263 17.32 -17.43 -5.54
N THR A 264 18.06 -16.59 -4.81
CA THR A 264 18.17 -16.66 -3.35
C THR A 264 16.81 -16.45 -2.67
N VAL A 265 16.08 -15.42 -3.07
CA VAL A 265 14.73 -15.12 -2.53
C VAL A 265 13.79 -16.27 -2.83
N PHE A 266 13.76 -16.76 -4.07
CA PHE A 266 12.91 -17.87 -4.47
C PHE A 266 13.17 -19.15 -3.66
N ALA A 267 14.44 -19.51 -3.48
CA ALA A 267 14.81 -20.66 -2.65
C ALA A 267 14.34 -20.50 -1.19
N ARG A 268 14.48 -19.29 -0.62
CA ARG A 268 14.02 -18.99 0.73
C ARG A 268 12.50 -19.00 0.85
N GLN A 269 11.79 -18.48 -0.14
CA GLN A 269 10.31 -18.52 -0.17
C GLN A 269 9.77 -19.95 -0.11
N LYS A 270 10.42 -20.89 -0.84
CA LYS A 270 10.10 -22.32 -0.75
C LYS A 270 10.43 -22.90 0.63
N ALA A 271 11.62 -22.59 1.17
CA ALA A 271 12.04 -23.08 2.48
C ALA A 271 11.15 -22.58 3.62
N LEU A 272 10.60 -21.38 3.51
CA LEU A 272 9.65 -20.77 4.45
C LEU A 272 8.21 -21.29 4.25
N GLY A 273 7.93 -22.05 3.18
CA GLY A 273 6.58 -22.52 2.87
C GLY A 273 5.65 -21.44 2.30
N ILE A 274 6.20 -20.29 1.89
CA ILE A 274 5.43 -19.21 1.24
C ILE A 274 4.97 -19.65 -0.14
N LEU A 275 5.83 -20.38 -0.84
CA LEU A 275 5.55 -20.97 -2.14
C LEU A 275 5.48 -22.50 -2.04
N PRO A 276 4.57 -23.15 -2.79
CA PRO A 276 4.59 -24.60 -2.95
C PRO A 276 5.96 -25.10 -3.45
N PRO A 277 6.43 -26.28 -3.01
CA PRO A 277 7.74 -26.82 -3.41
C PRO A 277 7.91 -26.98 -4.92
N GLU A 278 6.82 -27.27 -5.64
CA GLU A 278 6.76 -27.47 -7.08
C GLU A 278 6.76 -26.17 -7.88
N THR A 279 6.60 -25.01 -7.24
CA THR A 279 6.60 -23.71 -7.93
C THR A 279 7.84 -23.55 -8.79
N VAL A 280 7.66 -23.10 -10.00
CA VAL A 280 8.71 -22.75 -10.95
C VAL A 280 8.92 -21.24 -10.91
N LEU A 281 10.17 -20.79 -10.89
CA LEU A 281 10.49 -19.36 -10.96
C LEU A 281 10.02 -18.80 -12.30
N SER A 282 9.36 -17.65 -12.29
CA SER A 282 8.94 -16.98 -13.54
C SER A 282 10.17 -16.65 -14.42
N ARG A 283 9.94 -16.59 -15.73
CA ARG A 283 11.01 -16.28 -16.69
C ARG A 283 11.68 -14.96 -16.36
N HIS A 284 12.95 -14.87 -16.69
CA HIS A 284 13.66 -13.59 -16.72
C HIS A 284 12.92 -12.61 -17.65
N ASP A 285 12.77 -11.38 -17.20
CA ASP A 285 12.04 -10.38 -17.98
C ASP A 285 12.87 -9.97 -19.21
N PRO A 286 12.30 -9.98 -20.44
CA PRO A 286 13.04 -9.66 -21.65
C PRO A 286 13.54 -8.21 -21.71
N ASP A 287 12.95 -7.30 -20.93
CA ASP A 287 13.35 -5.89 -20.87
C ASP A 287 14.46 -5.64 -19.82
N VAL A 288 14.84 -6.67 -19.06
CA VAL A 288 15.91 -6.61 -18.05
C VAL A 288 17.17 -7.32 -18.60
N PRO A 289 18.33 -6.68 -18.64
CA PRO A 289 19.56 -7.37 -19.06
C PRO A 289 20.01 -8.38 -17.99
N ASP A 290 20.66 -9.47 -18.43
CA ASP A 290 21.35 -10.39 -17.53
C ASP A 290 22.46 -9.63 -16.79
N TRP A 291 22.60 -9.83 -15.47
CA TRP A 291 23.60 -9.14 -14.66
C TRP A 291 25.02 -9.29 -15.22
N GLU A 292 25.39 -10.48 -15.66
CA GLU A 292 26.71 -10.77 -16.21
C GLU A 292 26.99 -10.08 -17.56
N SER A 293 25.96 -9.59 -18.25
CA SER A 293 26.11 -8.84 -19.50
C SER A 293 26.51 -7.38 -19.27
N LEU A 294 26.40 -6.88 -18.05
CA LEU A 294 26.69 -5.49 -17.69
C LEU A 294 28.19 -5.23 -17.55
N SER A 295 28.61 -3.99 -17.83
CA SER A 295 29.97 -3.52 -17.53
C SER A 295 30.26 -3.50 -16.03
N ALA A 296 31.54 -3.49 -15.66
CA ALA A 296 31.94 -3.40 -14.25
C ALA A 296 31.46 -2.10 -13.58
N GLU A 297 31.41 -1.01 -14.34
CA GLU A 297 30.94 0.28 -13.91
C GLU A 297 29.42 0.26 -13.62
N GLU A 298 28.63 -0.34 -14.51
CA GLU A 298 27.18 -0.50 -14.33
C GLU A 298 26.90 -1.39 -13.11
N ARG A 299 27.53 -2.54 -13.00
CA ARG A 299 27.36 -3.44 -11.84
C ARG A 299 27.67 -2.72 -10.53
N ARG A 300 28.77 -1.98 -10.48
CA ARG A 300 29.14 -1.19 -9.28
C ARG A 300 28.08 -0.15 -8.92
N LEU A 301 27.57 0.59 -9.90
CA LEU A 301 26.55 1.61 -9.68
C LEU A 301 25.23 0.99 -9.23
N TYR A 302 24.77 -0.05 -9.92
CA TYR A 302 23.48 -0.69 -9.66
C TYR A 302 23.48 -1.45 -8.32
N ALA A 303 24.59 -2.08 -7.96
CA ALA A 303 24.76 -2.67 -6.62
C ALA A 303 24.63 -1.59 -5.53
N ARG A 304 25.30 -0.42 -5.72
CA ARG A 304 25.18 0.70 -4.77
C ARG A 304 23.75 1.23 -4.65
N MET A 305 23.02 1.35 -5.73
CA MET A 305 21.61 1.77 -5.69
C MET A 305 20.76 0.80 -4.84
N MET A 306 21.03 -0.51 -4.95
CA MET A 306 20.33 -1.51 -4.14
C MET A 306 20.77 -1.51 -2.68
N GLU A 307 22.04 -1.26 -2.37
CA GLU A 307 22.52 -1.07 -1.00
C GLU A 307 21.79 0.09 -0.31
N VAL A 308 21.55 1.19 -1.03
CA VAL A 308 20.81 2.35 -0.53
C VAL A 308 19.33 2.00 -0.28
N PHE A 309 18.70 1.29 -1.21
CA PHE A 309 17.33 0.81 -1.03
C PHE A 309 17.22 -0.13 0.19
N ALA A 310 18.12 -1.09 0.32
CA ALA A 310 18.13 -2.03 1.44
C ALA A 310 18.34 -1.33 2.79
N GLY A 311 19.26 -0.35 2.82
CA GLY A 311 19.45 0.50 4.00
C GLY A 311 18.21 1.33 4.34
N PHE A 312 17.50 1.83 3.34
CA PHE A 312 16.26 2.58 3.53
C PHE A 312 15.13 1.69 4.07
N LEU A 313 15.03 0.46 3.59
CA LEU A 313 14.05 -0.51 4.09
C LEU A 313 14.35 -0.92 5.54
N GLU A 314 15.61 -1.25 5.88
CA GLU A 314 16.00 -1.56 7.26
C GLU A 314 15.79 -0.37 8.20
N HIS A 315 16.07 0.85 7.76
CA HIS A 315 15.78 2.06 8.51
C HIS A 315 14.28 2.25 8.77
N THR A 316 13.46 1.99 7.75
CA THR A 316 11.99 2.06 7.87
C THR A 316 11.46 0.99 8.84
N ASP A 317 11.95 -0.26 8.72
CA ASP A 317 11.63 -1.34 9.64
C ASP A 317 11.99 -1.00 11.09
N HIS A 318 13.17 -0.41 11.31
CA HIS A 318 13.61 0.03 12.64
C HIS A 318 12.62 0.99 13.28
N HIS A 319 12.16 2.00 12.55
CA HIS A 319 11.23 2.99 13.07
C HIS A 319 9.79 2.46 13.21
N ILE A 320 9.36 1.53 12.35
CA ILE A 320 8.13 0.76 12.60
C ILE A 320 8.26 -0.01 13.91
N GLY A 321 9.42 -0.60 14.18
CA GLY A 321 9.74 -1.27 15.45
C GLY A 321 9.58 -0.35 16.67
N GLU A 322 9.98 0.91 16.57
CA GLU A 322 9.79 1.90 17.66
C GLU A 322 8.30 2.20 17.91
N LEU A 323 7.46 2.26 16.86
CA LEU A 323 6.01 2.40 17.02
C LEU A 323 5.41 1.18 17.72
N ILE A 324 5.80 -0.03 17.32
CA ILE A 324 5.34 -1.28 17.94
C ILE A 324 5.81 -1.39 19.39
N ALA A 325 7.07 -1.00 19.68
CA ALA A 325 7.61 -0.98 21.04
C ALA A 325 6.82 -0.01 21.95
N PHE A 326 6.47 1.16 21.43
CA PHE A 326 5.63 2.12 22.14
C PHE A 326 4.24 1.56 22.47
N LEU A 327 3.58 0.86 21.54
CA LEU A 327 2.30 0.22 21.81
C LEU A 327 2.40 -0.84 22.92
N LYS A 328 3.53 -1.54 23.01
CA LYS A 328 3.81 -2.49 24.09
C LYS A 328 4.06 -1.78 25.42
N GLU A 329 4.78 -0.67 25.42
CA GLU A 329 5.08 0.16 26.60
C GLU A 329 3.81 0.69 27.27
N ILE A 330 2.79 1.03 26.48
CA ILE A 330 1.50 1.56 26.98
C ILE A 330 0.41 0.49 27.10
N ASP A 331 0.75 -0.80 27.05
CA ASP A 331 -0.15 -1.96 27.17
C ASP A 331 -1.27 -2.02 26.13
N GLU A 332 -1.09 -1.42 24.95
CA GLU A 332 -2.10 -1.38 23.88
C GLU A 332 -1.83 -2.39 22.75
N TYR A 333 -0.61 -2.96 22.67
CA TYR A 333 -0.20 -3.85 21.58
C TYR A 333 -1.09 -5.08 21.45
N ASP A 334 -1.37 -5.76 22.57
CA ASP A 334 -2.12 -7.02 22.54
C ASP A 334 -3.56 -6.85 22.04
N ASN A 335 -4.15 -5.67 22.27
CA ASN A 335 -5.49 -5.33 21.80
C ASN A 335 -5.48 -4.38 20.59
N THR A 336 -4.48 -4.47 19.74
CA THR A 336 -4.39 -3.74 18.48
C THR A 336 -4.43 -4.72 17.31
N LEU A 337 -5.43 -4.56 16.42
CA LEU A 337 -5.47 -5.24 15.12
C LEU A 337 -4.53 -4.49 14.17
N ILE A 338 -3.38 -5.08 13.88
CA ILE A 338 -2.36 -4.56 12.97
C ILE A 338 -2.53 -5.23 11.61
N MET A 339 -2.67 -4.43 10.56
CA MET A 339 -2.60 -4.87 9.17
C MET A 339 -1.45 -4.14 8.48
N LEU A 340 -0.43 -4.86 8.03
CA LEU A 340 0.67 -4.33 7.26
C LEU A 340 0.52 -4.78 5.80
N VAL A 341 0.59 -3.84 4.86
CA VAL A 341 0.43 -4.10 3.42
C VAL A 341 1.37 -3.20 2.62
N SER A 342 1.86 -3.67 1.46
CA SER A 342 2.38 -2.78 0.41
C SER A 342 1.23 -2.37 -0.52
N ASP A 343 1.25 -1.14 -1.01
CA ASP A 343 0.16 -0.63 -1.86
C ASP A 343 0.29 -1.06 -3.33
N ASN A 344 1.45 -1.49 -3.77
CA ASN A 344 1.73 -2.10 -5.08
C ASN A 344 3.11 -2.78 -5.06
N GLY A 345 3.41 -3.53 -6.10
CA GLY A 345 4.72 -4.14 -6.28
C GLY A 345 5.86 -3.15 -6.41
N ALA A 346 7.10 -3.64 -6.37
CA ALA A 346 8.30 -2.83 -6.54
C ALA A 346 8.23 -1.96 -7.80
N SER A 347 8.76 -0.74 -7.70
CA SER A 347 8.66 0.29 -8.74
C SER A 347 9.75 0.15 -9.81
N ALA A 348 9.35 0.34 -11.06
CA ALA A 348 10.25 0.44 -12.22
C ALA A 348 10.48 1.90 -12.69
N GLU A 349 10.08 2.88 -11.89
CA GLU A 349 10.15 4.30 -12.25
C GLU A 349 11.57 4.87 -12.28
N GLY A 350 12.56 4.09 -11.85
CA GLY A 350 13.99 4.39 -12.05
C GLY A 350 14.49 4.14 -13.48
N GLY A 351 13.67 3.52 -14.33
CA GLY A 351 14.07 3.17 -15.69
C GLY A 351 15.01 1.97 -15.77
N PRO A 352 15.47 1.62 -16.99
CA PRO A 352 16.31 0.43 -17.20
C PRO A 352 17.67 0.51 -16.50
N THR A 353 18.20 1.72 -16.28
CA THR A 353 19.55 1.97 -15.75
C THR A 353 19.57 2.56 -14.34
N GLY A 354 18.41 2.74 -13.74
CA GLY A 354 18.28 3.54 -12.51
C GLY A 354 18.57 5.01 -12.75
N SER A 355 18.34 5.84 -11.74
CA SER A 355 18.58 7.27 -11.83
C SER A 355 19.13 7.81 -10.53
N VAL A 356 19.97 8.85 -10.60
CA VAL A 356 20.31 9.72 -9.45
C VAL A 356 19.34 10.89 -9.34
N ASN A 357 18.48 11.09 -10.36
CA ASN A 357 17.41 12.06 -10.36
C ASN A 357 16.24 11.53 -11.21
N GLU A 358 15.26 10.90 -10.57
CA GLU A 358 14.10 10.31 -11.21
C GLU A 358 13.32 11.29 -12.10
N GLY A 359 13.38 12.59 -11.80
CA GLY A 359 12.81 13.63 -12.65
C GLY A 359 13.35 13.64 -14.09
N LYS A 360 14.55 13.09 -14.32
CA LYS A 360 15.08 12.91 -15.69
C LYS A 360 14.23 11.92 -16.47
N PHE A 361 13.89 10.80 -15.86
CA PHE A 361 13.08 9.76 -16.48
C PHE A 361 11.71 10.31 -16.92
N PHE A 362 11.00 10.99 -16.03
CA PHE A 362 9.69 11.58 -16.34
C PHE A 362 9.74 12.73 -17.37
N ASN A 363 10.89 13.38 -17.53
CA ASN A 363 11.10 14.47 -18.48
C ASN A 363 11.88 14.04 -19.74
N ASN A 364 12.08 12.75 -19.95
CA ASN A 364 12.79 12.20 -21.14
C ASN A 364 14.24 12.72 -21.27
N VAL A 365 14.90 12.97 -20.16
CA VAL A 365 16.31 13.32 -20.13
C VAL A 365 17.12 12.03 -20.01
N PRO A 366 17.98 11.70 -20.99
CA PRO A 366 18.75 10.46 -20.94
C PRO A 366 19.66 10.41 -19.70
N GLU A 367 19.80 9.22 -19.13
CA GLU A 367 20.78 8.97 -18.08
C GLU A 367 22.21 8.96 -18.65
N ASN A 368 23.17 9.31 -17.78
CA ASN A 368 24.59 9.31 -18.12
C ASN A 368 25.37 8.54 -17.06
N LEU A 369 25.91 7.38 -17.43
CA LEU A 369 26.60 6.48 -16.51
C LEU A 369 27.78 7.17 -15.79
N ALA A 370 28.59 7.96 -16.50
CA ALA A 370 29.74 8.64 -15.89
C ALA A 370 29.31 9.69 -14.84
N GLN A 371 28.21 10.42 -15.10
CA GLN A 371 27.64 11.37 -14.15
C GLN A 371 27.06 10.64 -12.92
N ASN A 372 26.35 9.53 -13.12
CA ASN A 372 25.77 8.76 -12.04
C ASN A 372 26.85 8.08 -11.19
N LEU A 373 27.93 7.59 -11.80
CA LEU A 373 29.12 7.07 -11.09
C LEU A 373 29.83 8.14 -10.26
N ALA A 374 29.91 9.37 -10.77
CA ALA A 374 30.49 10.48 -10.00
C ALA A 374 29.68 10.82 -8.73
N ALA A 375 28.38 10.47 -8.72
CA ALA A 375 27.48 10.69 -7.58
C ALA A 375 27.43 9.47 -6.60
N ILE A 376 28.09 8.35 -6.90
CA ILE A 376 27.88 7.05 -6.25
C ILE A 376 27.97 7.08 -4.71
N ASP A 377 28.87 7.89 -4.16
CA ASP A 377 29.09 7.99 -2.72
C ASP A 377 28.02 8.86 -2.01
N ASP A 378 27.30 9.68 -2.78
CA ASP A 378 26.27 10.58 -2.31
C ASP A 378 24.83 10.08 -2.61
N ILE A 379 24.67 8.94 -3.30
CA ILE A 379 23.34 8.31 -3.55
C ILE A 379 22.70 8.00 -2.20
N GLY A 380 21.43 8.41 -2.05
CA GLY A 380 20.66 8.30 -0.80
C GLY A 380 20.75 9.54 0.10
N SER A 381 21.61 10.51 -0.25
CA SER A 381 21.74 11.79 0.46
C SER A 381 20.69 12.81 -0.01
N PRO A 382 20.52 13.94 0.72
CA PRO A 382 19.62 15.02 0.32
C PRO A 382 19.91 15.69 -1.03
N LYS A 383 21.06 15.37 -1.67
CA LYS A 383 21.49 15.96 -2.93
C LYS A 383 20.79 15.38 -4.16
N TYR A 384 20.29 14.15 -4.07
CA TYR A 384 19.81 13.38 -5.19
C TYR A 384 18.41 12.87 -4.95
N PHE A 385 17.67 12.65 -6.04
CA PHE A 385 16.34 12.04 -6.04
C PHE A 385 16.43 10.68 -6.73
N ASN A 386 17.07 9.70 -6.05
CA ASN A 386 17.56 8.48 -6.66
C ASN A 386 16.54 7.32 -6.63
N HIS A 387 16.65 6.49 -7.66
CA HIS A 387 15.91 5.24 -7.81
C HIS A 387 16.80 4.15 -8.43
N TYR A 388 16.57 2.88 -8.14
CA TYR A 388 17.31 1.74 -8.70
C TYR A 388 16.82 1.34 -10.10
N PRO A 389 17.60 0.53 -10.89
CA PRO A 389 17.19 0.05 -12.22
C PRO A 389 16.18 -1.10 -12.18
N TRP A 390 15.52 -1.35 -13.33
CA TRP A 390 14.52 -2.42 -13.52
C TRP A 390 14.95 -3.80 -13.06
N GLY A 391 16.23 -4.13 -13.15
CA GLY A 391 16.72 -5.43 -12.66
C GLY A 391 16.41 -5.67 -11.18
N TRP A 392 16.59 -4.66 -10.35
CA TRP A 392 16.24 -4.73 -8.93
C TRP A 392 14.74 -4.69 -8.69
N THR A 393 13.98 -4.00 -9.54
CA THR A 393 12.52 -4.04 -9.52
C THR A 393 12.00 -5.47 -9.78
N HIS A 394 12.51 -6.10 -10.85
CA HIS A 394 12.16 -7.48 -11.20
C HIS A 394 12.51 -8.46 -10.07
N ALA A 395 13.72 -8.34 -9.53
CA ALA A 395 14.16 -9.17 -8.42
C ALA A 395 13.34 -8.95 -7.14
N GLY A 396 12.93 -7.70 -6.87
CA GLY A 396 12.11 -7.34 -5.73
C GLY A 396 10.70 -7.93 -5.75
N ASN A 397 10.18 -8.28 -6.93
CA ASN A 397 8.87 -8.91 -7.09
C ASN A 397 8.90 -10.44 -7.18
N THR A 398 10.05 -11.07 -6.90
CA THR A 398 10.20 -12.54 -6.94
C THR A 398 9.10 -13.23 -6.13
N PRO A 399 8.41 -14.27 -6.67
CA PRO A 399 8.69 -15.01 -7.90
C PRO A 399 7.97 -14.49 -9.15
N PHE A 400 7.26 -13.38 -9.03
CA PHE A 400 6.29 -12.90 -10.01
C PHE A 400 6.95 -12.17 -11.19
N ARG A 401 6.15 -11.98 -12.25
CA ARG A 401 6.53 -11.22 -13.45
C ARG A 401 6.11 -9.78 -13.31
N ARG A 402 6.85 -8.89 -13.95
CA ARG A 402 6.58 -7.46 -14.02
C ARG A 402 6.55 -6.76 -12.64
N TRP A 403 5.92 -5.58 -12.56
CA TRP A 403 6.11 -4.63 -11.47
C TRP A 403 4.97 -3.61 -11.40
N LYS A 404 5.07 -2.66 -10.48
CA LYS A 404 4.16 -1.51 -10.34
C LYS A 404 3.68 -1.01 -11.70
N ARG A 405 2.40 -0.67 -11.82
CA ARG A 405 1.68 -0.17 -13.01
C ARG A 405 1.24 -1.25 -14.01
N GLU A 406 1.68 -2.47 -13.85
CA GLU A 406 1.26 -3.57 -14.71
C GLU A 406 0.43 -4.60 -13.95
N THR A 407 -0.56 -5.18 -14.63
CA THR A 407 -1.51 -6.09 -13.99
C THR A 407 -1.06 -7.54 -13.93
N TYR A 408 0.20 -7.85 -14.22
CA TYR A 408 0.82 -9.11 -13.82
C TYR A 408 1.00 -9.18 -12.29
N ARG A 409 1.21 -10.37 -11.78
CA ARG A 409 1.30 -10.57 -10.33
C ARG A 409 2.42 -9.77 -9.66
N GLY A 410 3.52 -9.47 -10.35
CA GLY A 410 4.57 -8.61 -9.81
C GLY A 410 4.14 -7.16 -9.53
N GLY A 411 3.06 -6.69 -10.18
CA GLY A 411 2.47 -5.39 -9.86
C GLY A 411 1.34 -5.45 -8.84
N THR A 412 0.70 -6.63 -8.67
CA THR A 412 -0.57 -6.75 -7.94
C THR A 412 -0.56 -7.77 -6.80
N SER A 413 0.47 -8.59 -6.64
CA SER A 413 0.57 -9.56 -5.53
C SER A 413 1.62 -9.09 -4.55
N ASP A 414 1.20 -8.63 -3.38
CA ASP A 414 2.02 -7.84 -2.48
C ASP A 414 2.01 -8.38 -1.05
N PRO A 415 3.03 -8.04 -0.23
CA PRO A 415 3.09 -8.47 1.16
C PRO A 415 1.86 -8.00 1.95
N PHE A 416 1.29 -8.92 2.72
CA PHE A 416 0.21 -8.62 3.66
C PHE A 416 0.34 -9.45 4.95
N LEU A 417 0.35 -8.75 6.08
CA LEU A 417 0.46 -9.34 7.41
C LEU A 417 -0.72 -8.89 8.26
N VAL A 418 -1.24 -9.78 9.11
CA VAL A 418 -2.25 -9.46 10.10
C VAL A 418 -1.78 -9.94 11.47
N CYS A 419 -1.72 -9.05 12.43
CA CYS A 419 -1.35 -9.39 13.82
C CYS A 419 -2.36 -8.77 14.80
N TRP A 420 -2.94 -9.59 15.64
CA TRP A 420 -3.81 -9.15 16.74
C TRP A 420 -3.70 -10.15 17.89
N PRO A 421 -2.74 -9.95 18.79
CA PRO A 421 -2.43 -10.93 19.84
C PRO A 421 -3.62 -11.39 20.68
N LYS A 422 -4.53 -10.49 21.04
CA LYS A 422 -5.72 -10.83 21.83
C LYS A 422 -6.84 -11.48 21.01
N GLY A 423 -6.96 -11.14 19.72
CA GLY A 423 -8.09 -11.56 18.87
C GLY A 423 -7.81 -12.76 17.99
N ILE A 424 -6.55 -13.06 17.68
CA ILE A 424 -6.14 -14.17 16.81
C ILE A 424 -5.24 -15.10 17.61
N ALA A 425 -5.60 -16.36 17.72
CA ALA A 425 -4.80 -17.36 18.46
C ALA A 425 -3.63 -17.90 17.63
N ALA A 426 -3.79 -18.03 16.32
CA ALA A 426 -2.77 -18.52 15.41
C ALA A 426 -1.56 -17.56 15.34
N ARG A 427 -0.35 -18.12 15.27
CA ARG A 427 0.91 -17.37 15.27
C ARG A 427 1.87 -17.95 14.23
N GLY A 428 2.49 -17.08 13.43
CA GLY A 428 3.50 -17.48 12.44
C GLY A 428 2.95 -18.38 11.34
N GLU A 429 1.64 -18.39 11.15
CA GLU A 429 1.00 -19.24 10.16
C GLU A 429 0.77 -18.50 8.83
N ILE A 430 0.86 -19.24 7.73
CA ILE A 430 0.59 -18.74 6.40
C ILE A 430 -0.89 -18.91 6.07
N ARG A 431 -1.47 -17.90 5.41
CA ARG A 431 -2.82 -17.92 4.85
C ARG A 431 -2.76 -17.85 3.33
N GLN A 432 -3.44 -18.80 2.68
CA GLN A 432 -3.42 -18.97 1.21
C GLN A 432 -4.71 -18.47 0.54
N GLN A 433 -5.69 -18.04 1.34
CA GLN A 433 -6.94 -17.52 0.82
C GLN A 433 -6.67 -16.31 -0.07
N TYR A 434 -7.36 -16.27 -1.21
CA TYR A 434 -7.31 -15.11 -2.08
C TYR A 434 -7.90 -13.88 -1.38
N GLY A 435 -7.19 -12.79 -1.42
CA GLY A 435 -7.63 -11.50 -0.89
C GLY A 435 -7.21 -10.35 -1.79
N HIS A 436 -7.92 -9.24 -1.66
CA HIS A 436 -7.63 -7.97 -2.31
C HIS A 436 -7.75 -6.83 -1.31
N VAL A 437 -7.09 -5.70 -1.52
CA VAL A 437 -7.12 -4.57 -0.56
C VAL A 437 -8.52 -4.00 -0.31
N ILE A 438 -9.52 -4.28 -1.19
CA ILE A 438 -10.93 -3.94 -0.89
C ILE A 438 -11.50 -4.76 0.27
N ASP A 439 -10.88 -5.89 0.61
CA ASP A 439 -11.32 -6.79 1.68
C ASP A 439 -10.92 -6.28 3.07
N MET A 440 -10.01 -5.31 3.16
CA MET A 440 -9.51 -4.80 4.45
C MET A 440 -10.62 -4.13 5.26
N VAL A 441 -11.46 -3.30 4.65
CA VAL A 441 -12.58 -2.63 5.35
C VAL A 441 -13.60 -3.63 5.89
N PRO A 442 -14.21 -4.53 5.07
CA PRO A 442 -15.15 -5.50 5.60
C PRO A 442 -14.51 -6.45 6.62
N THR A 443 -13.21 -6.75 6.52
CA THR A 443 -12.48 -7.55 7.52
C THR A 443 -12.39 -6.83 8.86
N VAL A 444 -12.05 -5.54 8.86
CA VAL A 444 -12.02 -4.74 10.10
C VAL A 444 -13.40 -4.66 10.72
N LEU A 445 -14.43 -4.35 9.93
CA LEU A 445 -15.81 -4.27 10.45
C LEU A 445 -16.27 -5.58 11.08
N ASP A 446 -16.00 -6.71 10.43
CA ASP A 446 -16.33 -8.04 10.94
C ASP A 446 -15.56 -8.35 12.23
N ALA A 447 -14.26 -8.10 12.26
CA ALA A 447 -13.42 -8.29 13.45
C ALA A 447 -13.86 -7.45 14.65
N LEU A 448 -14.40 -6.26 14.42
CA LEU A 448 -14.93 -5.35 15.44
C LEU A 448 -16.40 -5.63 15.78
N GLY A 449 -17.09 -6.48 15.03
CA GLY A 449 -18.52 -6.72 15.14
C GLY A 449 -19.34 -5.45 14.86
N LEU A 450 -18.94 -4.70 13.83
CA LEU A 450 -19.61 -3.51 13.33
C LEU A 450 -20.24 -3.80 11.96
N GLU A 451 -21.38 -3.16 11.71
CA GLU A 451 -22.02 -3.19 10.40
C GLU A 451 -21.59 -1.98 9.56
N ALA A 452 -21.53 -2.18 8.25
CA ALA A 452 -21.32 -1.07 7.32
C ALA A 452 -22.52 -0.11 7.39
N PRO A 453 -22.30 1.20 7.59
CA PRO A 453 -23.39 2.15 7.71
C PRO A 453 -24.09 2.35 6.35
N THR A 454 -25.41 2.49 6.38
CA THR A 454 -26.19 2.84 5.18
C THR A 454 -26.09 4.32 4.82
N THR A 455 -25.67 5.16 5.78
CA THR A 455 -25.58 6.62 5.63
C THR A 455 -24.40 7.16 6.46
N ILE A 456 -23.61 8.05 5.87
CA ILE A 456 -22.54 8.80 6.55
C ILE A 456 -22.79 10.28 6.27
N LYS A 457 -22.90 11.12 7.32
CA LYS A 457 -23.15 12.58 7.21
C LYS A 457 -24.29 12.92 6.23
N GLY A 458 -25.37 12.13 6.26
CA GLY A 458 -26.55 12.32 5.39
C GLY A 458 -26.39 11.80 3.96
N VAL A 459 -25.25 11.25 3.59
CA VAL A 459 -25.01 10.66 2.25
C VAL A 459 -25.22 9.16 2.29
N THR A 460 -26.13 8.65 1.46
CA THR A 460 -26.35 7.20 1.28
C THR A 460 -25.08 6.54 0.75
N GLN A 461 -24.69 5.44 1.38
CA GLN A 461 -23.46 4.72 1.05
C GLN A 461 -23.68 3.68 -0.06
N SER A 462 -22.72 3.62 -0.98
CA SER A 462 -22.61 2.51 -1.93
C SER A 462 -22.31 1.21 -1.19
N PRO A 463 -22.74 0.05 -1.69
CA PRO A 463 -22.36 -1.24 -1.10
C PRO A 463 -20.82 -1.42 -1.03
N LEU A 464 -20.35 -2.17 -0.04
CA LEU A 464 -18.96 -2.67 -0.06
C LEU A 464 -18.82 -3.68 -1.20
N GLU A 465 -17.68 -3.67 -1.87
CA GLU A 465 -17.36 -4.59 -2.97
C GLU A 465 -16.40 -5.70 -2.52
N GLY A 466 -15.69 -5.48 -1.41
CA GLY A 466 -14.85 -6.48 -0.76
C GLY A 466 -15.62 -7.44 0.14
N VAL A 467 -14.94 -8.50 0.56
CA VAL A 467 -15.44 -9.54 1.48
C VAL A 467 -14.54 -9.64 2.70
N SER A 468 -15.08 -10.08 3.85
CA SER A 468 -14.28 -10.25 5.06
C SER A 468 -13.34 -11.45 4.96
N LEU A 469 -12.07 -11.26 5.32
CA LEU A 469 -11.05 -12.30 5.51
C LEU A 469 -11.01 -12.83 6.96
N ALA A 470 -11.87 -12.34 7.86
CA ALA A 470 -11.82 -12.72 9.28
C ALA A 470 -12.04 -14.23 9.52
N SER A 471 -12.77 -14.91 8.64
CA SER A 471 -12.96 -16.37 8.72
C SER A 471 -11.64 -17.15 8.69
N CYS A 472 -10.63 -16.69 7.97
CA CYS A 472 -9.33 -17.35 7.89
C CYS A 472 -8.38 -16.97 9.05
N PHE A 473 -8.77 -16.07 9.94
CA PHE A 473 -7.94 -15.74 11.10
C PHE A 473 -7.82 -16.93 12.07
N ALA A 474 -8.93 -17.60 12.31
CA ALA A 474 -8.98 -18.76 13.20
C ALA A 474 -8.73 -20.09 12.49
N ASP A 475 -9.08 -20.19 11.20
CA ASP A 475 -9.02 -21.42 10.41
C ASP A 475 -8.28 -21.21 9.09
N GLY A 476 -7.03 -21.67 9.03
CA GLY A 476 -6.21 -21.62 7.81
C GLY A 476 -6.75 -22.46 6.66
N THR A 477 -7.71 -23.36 6.90
CA THR A 477 -8.37 -24.21 5.89
C THR A 477 -9.71 -23.63 5.42
N ALA A 478 -10.16 -22.52 5.98
CA ALA A 478 -11.37 -21.84 5.54
C ALA A 478 -11.31 -21.53 4.03
N PRO A 479 -12.40 -21.74 3.28
CA PRO A 479 -12.40 -21.44 1.84
C PRO A 479 -12.22 -19.92 1.60
N SER A 480 -11.61 -19.59 0.47
CA SER A 480 -11.60 -18.20 -0.02
C SER A 480 -13.03 -17.74 -0.24
N ARG A 481 -13.32 -16.52 0.23
CA ARG A 481 -14.63 -15.87 0.02
C ARG A 481 -14.61 -14.89 -1.14
N HIS A 482 -13.42 -14.54 -1.62
CA HIS A 482 -13.21 -13.65 -2.75
C HIS A 482 -12.96 -14.50 -4.01
N HIS A 483 -13.96 -14.57 -4.87
CA HIS A 483 -13.97 -15.46 -6.03
C HIS A 483 -13.56 -14.77 -7.33
N THR A 484 -13.86 -13.48 -7.47
CA THR A 484 -13.64 -12.76 -8.73
C THR A 484 -13.12 -11.37 -8.46
N GLN A 485 -11.98 -11.01 -9.09
CA GLN A 485 -11.39 -9.68 -9.02
C GLN A 485 -10.84 -9.26 -10.38
N TYR A 486 -11.26 -8.09 -10.86
CA TYR A 486 -10.63 -7.47 -12.01
C TYR A 486 -9.46 -6.58 -11.59
N PHE A 487 -8.56 -6.36 -12.53
CA PHE A 487 -7.46 -5.40 -12.43
C PHE A 487 -7.38 -4.63 -13.74
N GLU A 488 -7.22 -3.33 -13.64
CA GLU A 488 -6.91 -2.46 -14.77
C GLU A 488 -5.95 -1.36 -14.32
N MET A 489 -4.93 -1.09 -15.12
CA MET A 489 -4.02 0.02 -14.91
C MET A 489 -3.37 0.40 -16.24
N PHE A 490 -3.61 1.65 -16.68
CA PHE A 490 -3.05 2.18 -17.93
C PHE A 490 -3.28 1.31 -19.17
N GLY A 491 -4.42 0.62 -19.24
CA GLY A 491 -4.78 -0.29 -20.33
C GLY A 491 -4.31 -1.74 -20.14
N HIS A 492 -3.42 -2.02 -19.18
CA HIS A 492 -3.15 -3.39 -18.76
C HIS A 492 -4.38 -3.93 -18.04
N ARG A 493 -4.87 -5.08 -18.42
CA ARG A 493 -6.12 -5.66 -17.90
C ARG A 493 -5.89 -7.08 -17.42
N SER A 494 -6.49 -7.45 -16.31
CA SER A 494 -6.58 -8.85 -15.92
C SER A 494 -7.83 -9.13 -15.10
N LEU A 495 -8.22 -10.40 -15.08
CA LEU A 495 -9.32 -10.92 -14.27
C LEU A 495 -8.86 -12.20 -13.56
N TYR A 496 -9.04 -12.23 -12.25
CA TYR A 496 -8.98 -13.45 -11.46
C TYR A 496 -10.38 -14.03 -11.29
N HIS A 497 -10.51 -15.34 -11.43
CA HIS A 497 -11.73 -16.08 -11.10
C HIS A 497 -11.38 -17.51 -10.65
N ASP A 498 -11.65 -17.82 -9.36
CA ASP A 498 -11.52 -19.16 -8.77
C ASP A 498 -10.23 -19.92 -9.17
N GLY A 499 -9.08 -19.30 -8.94
CA GLY A 499 -7.77 -19.90 -9.20
C GLY A 499 -7.27 -19.74 -10.64
N TRP A 500 -8.06 -19.14 -11.52
CA TRP A 500 -7.65 -18.81 -12.88
C TRP A 500 -7.43 -17.32 -13.05
N ARG A 501 -6.53 -16.96 -13.94
CA ARG A 501 -6.24 -15.54 -14.22
C ARG A 501 -6.03 -15.32 -15.70
N ALA A 502 -6.89 -14.49 -16.29
CA ALA A 502 -6.73 -13.95 -17.63
C ALA A 502 -5.98 -12.61 -17.56
N VAL A 503 -4.98 -12.40 -18.41
CA VAL A 503 -4.16 -11.18 -18.45
C VAL A 503 -4.03 -10.70 -19.88
N CYS A 504 -4.24 -9.39 -20.11
CA CYS A 504 -4.01 -8.73 -21.39
C CYS A 504 -3.12 -7.51 -21.16
N PRO A 505 -1.81 -7.63 -21.39
CA PRO A 505 -0.89 -6.51 -21.22
C PRO A 505 -1.14 -5.44 -22.29
N TRP A 506 -0.93 -4.17 -21.92
CA TRP A 506 -0.84 -3.10 -22.90
C TRP A 506 0.47 -3.23 -23.70
N PRO A 507 0.52 -2.87 -25.01
CA PRO A 507 1.72 -3.02 -25.81
C PRO A 507 2.92 -2.24 -25.30
N GLY A 508 4.03 -2.94 -25.12
CA GLY A 508 5.28 -2.41 -24.60
C GLY A 508 5.30 -2.25 -23.09
N PRO A 509 6.47 -1.98 -22.49
CA PRO A 509 6.58 -1.70 -21.07
C PRO A 509 5.84 -0.42 -20.71
N SER A 510 5.39 -0.31 -19.44
CA SER A 510 4.71 0.88 -18.91
C SER A 510 5.55 2.15 -19.04
N PHE A 511 6.87 1.98 -19.15
CA PHE A 511 7.82 3.04 -19.45
C PHE A 511 8.76 2.62 -20.57
N ARG A 512 9.02 3.53 -21.53
CA ARG A 512 10.02 3.35 -22.58
C ARG A 512 11.04 4.47 -22.51
N GLU A 513 12.28 4.19 -22.94
CA GLU A 513 13.33 5.20 -23.16
C GLU A 513 12.91 6.34 -24.10
N SER A 514 11.91 6.10 -24.95
CA SER A 514 11.36 7.11 -25.86
C SER A 514 10.52 8.19 -25.17
N GLY A 515 10.41 8.15 -23.82
CA GLY A 515 9.69 9.16 -23.07
C GLY A 515 8.18 9.12 -23.17
N ARG A 516 7.62 8.06 -23.69
CA ARG A 516 6.19 7.81 -23.64
C ARG A 516 5.90 6.96 -22.40
N GLY A 517 5.78 7.62 -21.26
CA GLY A 517 5.69 6.98 -19.94
C GLY A 517 4.48 6.07 -19.69
N PHE A 518 3.63 5.82 -20.70
CA PHE A 518 2.36 5.09 -20.55
C PHE A 518 2.14 4.03 -21.63
N GLY A 519 3.21 3.43 -22.13
CA GLY A 519 3.12 2.48 -23.23
C GLY A 519 2.86 3.15 -24.59
N ASP A 520 2.57 2.34 -25.61
CA ASP A 520 2.28 2.84 -26.95
C ASP A 520 0.84 3.34 -27.06
N LEU A 521 0.67 4.48 -27.72
CA LEU A 521 -0.66 4.89 -28.18
C LEU A 521 -1.13 3.92 -29.26
N ILE A 522 -2.32 3.39 -29.10
CA ILE A 522 -2.92 2.46 -30.06
C ILE A 522 -4.24 3.04 -30.60
N ASP A 523 -4.52 2.75 -31.84
CA ASP A 523 -5.82 3.04 -32.45
C ASP A 523 -6.83 1.88 -32.22
N ALA A 524 -8.07 2.08 -32.66
CA ALA A 524 -9.11 1.09 -32.50
C ALA A 524 -8.80 -0.24 -33.20
N THR A 525 -8.06 -0.21 -34.33
CA THR A 525 -7.67 -1.44 -35.05
C THR A 525 -6.70 -2.25 -34.23
N ARG A 526 -5.68 -1.60 -33.66
CA ARG A 526 -4.70 -2.27 -32.78
C ARG A 526 -5.35 -2.77 -31.50
N LEU A 527 -6.29 -2.00 -30.93
CA LEU A 527 -7.04 -2.45 -29.74
C LEU A 527 -7.85 -3.71 -30.04
N ASN A 528 -8.56 -3.74 -31.17
CA ASN A 528 -9.32 -4.93 -31.57
C ASN A 528 -8.42 -6.16 -31.78
N GLN A 529 -7.22 -6.00 -32.33
CA GLN A 529 -6.24 -7.08 -32.44
C GLN A 529 -5.77 -7.56 -31.05
N LEU A 530 -5.49 -6.64 -30.15
CA LEU A 530 -5.09 -6.95 -28.78
C LEU A 530 -6.21 -7.69 -28.04
N ASP A 531 -7.45 -7.27 -28.20
CA ASP A 531 -8.62 -7.94 -27.62
C ASP A 531 -8.82 -9.36 -28.20
N ALA A 532 -8.49 -9.59 -29.45
CA ALA A 532 -8.63 -10.89 -30.11
C ALA A 532 -7.48 -11.85 -29.78
N GLU A 533 -6.24 -11.36 -29.64
CA GLU A 533 -5.03 -12.18 -29.65
C GLU A 533 -4.09 -11.94 -28.45
N GLY A 534 -4.25 -10.83 -27.72
CA GLY A 534 -3.31 -10.40 -26.69
C GLY A 534 -3.54 -11.02 -25.30
N TRP A 535 -4.57 -11.83 -25.12
CA TRP A 535 -4.88 -12.44 -23.83
C TRP A 535 -4.04 -13.66 -23.54
N GLU A 536 -3.50 -13.71 -22.34
CA GLU A 536 -2.85 -14.86 -21.72
C GLU A 536 -3.78 -15.46 -20.66
N LEU A 537 -3.67 -16.77 -20.38
CA LEU A 537 -4.46 -17.45 -19.35
C LEU A 537 -3.55 -18.31 -18.48
N TYR A 538 -3.70 -18.21 -17.16
CA TYR A 538 -2.91 -18.94 -16.18
C TYR A 538 -3.79 -19.61 -15.14
N HIS A 539 -3.45 -20.83 -14.74
CA HIS A 539 -4.05 -21.51 -13.59
C HIS A 539 -3.22 -21.20 -12.35
N VAL A 540 -3.42 -20.01 -11.76
CA VAL A 540 -2.56 -19.49 -10.69
C VAL A 540 -2.69 -20.25 -9.37
N ALA A 541 -3.69 -21.11 -9.22
CA ALA A 541 -3.76 -22.07 -8.10
C ALA A 541 -2.66 -23.14 -8.16
N GLU A 542 -2.18 -23.49 -9.36
CA GLU A 542 -1.12 -24.47 -9.61
C GLU A 542 0.17 -23.80 -10.12
N ASP A 543 0.05 -22.81 -10.96
CA ASP A 543 1.15 -22.02 -11.55
C ASP A 543 1.20 -20.63 -10.93
N VAL A 544 1.67 -20.54 -9.68
CA VAL A 544 1.68 -19.33 -8.87
C VAL A 544 2.41 -18.17 -9.56
N SER A 545 3.41 -18.45 -10.39
CA SER A 545 4.31 -17.47 -11.02
C SER A 545 4.03 -17.18 -12.49
N GLU A 546 2.87 -17.61 -13.00
CA GLU A 546 2.40 -17.34 -14.37
C GLU A 546 3.42 -17.79 -15.44
N THR A 547 3.88 -19.05 -15.35
CA THR A 547 4.93 -19.60 -16.23
C THR A 547 4.40 -20.28 -17.49
N ARG A 548 3.17 -20.80 -17.43
CA ARG A 548 2.54 -21.55 -18.51
C ARG A 548 1.27 -20.85 -18.99
N ASN A 549 1.35 -20.23 -20.14
CA ASN A 549 0.18 -19.63 -20.80
C ASN A 549 -0.72 -20.72 -21.41
N LEU A 550 -1.93 -20.87 -20.90
CA LEU A 550 -2.94 -21.87 -21.29
C LEU A 550 -4.01 -21.30 -22.25
N ALA A 551 -3.85 -20.08 -22.75
CA ALA A 551 -4.86 -19.40 -23.56
C ALA A 551 -5.29 -20.19 -24.82
N ALA A 552 -4.38 -20.95 -25.43
CA ALA A 552 -4.67 -21.78 -26.59
C ALA A 552 -5.34 -23.12 -26.21
N GLU A 553 -4.95 -23.70 -25.07
CA GLU A 553 -5.43 -25.01 -24.59
C GLU A 553 -6.80 -24.91 -23.92
N GLU A 554 -7.06 -23.80 -23.19
CA GLU A 554 -8.28 -23.54 -22.40
C GLU A 554 -9.10 -22.37 -22.99
N ARG A 555 -9.25 -22.37 -24.32
CA ARG A 555 -9.87 -21.23 -25.06
C ARG A 555 -11.27 -20.88 -24.58
N ASP A 556 -12.11 -21.88 -24.31
CA ASP A 556 -13.49 -21.65 -23.86
C ASP A 556 -13.52 -20.98 -22.47
N ARG A 557 -12.62 -21.37 -21.59
CA ARG A 557 -12.45 -20.75 -20.27
C ARG A 557 -12.00 -19.29 -20.39
N LEU A 558 -11.00 -19.03 -21.26
CA LEU A 558 -10.54 -17.67 -21.51
C LEU A 558 -11.67 -16.77 -22.00
N ILE A 559 -12.48 -17.25 -22.97
CA ILE A 559 -13.62 -16.49 -23.50
C ILE A 559 -14.65 -16.22 -22.38
N ALA A 560 -14.96 -17.24 -21.56
CA ALA A 560 -15.87 -17.07 -20.43
C ALA A 560 -15.36 -16.01 -19.46
N MET A 561 -14.06 -15.99 -19.13
CA MET A 561 -13.48 -15.00 -18.23
C MET A 561 -13.46 -13.59 -18.82
N ILE A 562 -13.16 -13.43 -20.10
CA ILE A 562 -13.15 -12.10 -20.75
C ILE A 562 -14.57 -11.50 -20.80
N THR A 563 -15.61 -12.32 -20.78
CA THR A 563 -17.01 -11.88 -20.83
C THR A 563 -17.63 -11.61 -19.46
N MET A 564 -16.93 -11.94 -18.39
CA MET A 564 -17.32 -11.57 -17.01
C MET A 564 -17.16 -10.08 -16.75
#